data_6cddf9fedfc7fe445eb28d312bef2f52
#
_entry.id   6cddf9fedfc7fe445eb28d312bef2f52
#
_cell.length_a   1.000
_cell.length_b   1.000
_cell.length_c   1.000
_cell.angle_alpha   90.00
_cell.angle_beta   90.00
_cell.angle_gamma   90.00
#
_symmetry.space_group_name_H-M   'P 1'
#
loop_
_entity.id
_entity.type
_entity.pdbx_description
1 polymer ?
#
loop_
_entity_poly.entity_id
_entity_poly.type
_entity_poly.pdbx_seq_one_letter_code
_entity_poly.pdbx_strand_id
1 'polypeptide(L)'
;MSYVVETLRKEVLKTFRVAEEFAEQSKEGLLYFFLLQEEGGEAKRKAVLLEETHPLGRLADLDVRDRGRIYSRRDLGCPERSCYLCKEKAVYCVRSMKHTMEEVILYFEKQVKEYQLLECENTPQRQ
;
A
#
# COMPACT_ATOMS: atom_id res chain seq x y z
N MET A 1 -3.30 -13.13 2.34
CA MET A 1 -3.15 -11.71 1.97
C MET A 1 -4.40 -11.06 1.38
N SER A 2 -5.45 -11.86 1.15
CA SER A 2 -6.72 -11.33 0.63
C SER A 2 -7.35 -10.27 1.53
N TYR A 3 -7.20 -10.42 2.85
CA TYR A 3 -7.70 -9.43 3.82
C TYR A 3 -7.04 -8.06 3.64
N VAL A 4 -5.72 -8.04 3.50
CA VAL A 4 -4.96 -6.79 3.33
C VAL A 4 -5.35 -6.10 2.03
N VAL A 5 -5.39 -6.87 0.94
CA VAL A 5 -5.73 -6.34 -0.38
C VAL A 5 -7.14 -5.75 -0.37
N GLU A 6 -8.11 -6.46 0.19
CA GLU A 6 -9.49 -5.99 0.24
C GLU A 6 -9.64 -4.75 1.12
N THR A 7 -8.94 -4.71 2.25
CA THR A 7 -8.94 -3.55 3.13
C THR A 7 -8.39 -2.31 2.43
N LEU A 8 -7.26 -2.46 1.75
CA LEU A 8 -6.63 -1.35 1.03
C LEU A 8 -7.44 -0.94 -0.19
N ARG A 9 -8.07 -1.89 -0.87
CA ARG A 9 -8.98 -1.60 -1.97
C ARG A 9 -10.11 -0.66 -1.51
N LYS A 10 -10.72 -0.96 -0.38
CA LYS A 10 -11.78 -0.11 0.19
C LYS A 10 -11.27 1.29 0.50
N GLU A 11 -10.05 1.40 1.01
CA GLU A 11 -9.44 2.70 1.28
C GLU A 11 -9.19 3.50 0.00
N VAL A 12 -8.77 2.84 -1.06
CA VAL A 12 -8.59 3.49 -2.37
C VAL A 12 -9.94 4.03 -2.86
N LEU A 13 -11.00 3.25 -2.75
CA LEU A 13 -12.33 3.67 -3.20
C LEU A 13 -12.86 4.86 -2.40
N LYS A 14 -12.48 5.00 -1.13
CA LYS A 14 -12.84 6.15 -0.30
C LYS A 14 -11.99 7.38 -0.59
N THR A 15 -10.72 7.19 -0.91
CA THR A 15 -9.74 8.26 -1.00
C THR A 15 -9.72 8.92 -2.39
N PHE A 16 -9.90 8.11 -3.44
CA PHE A 16 -9.77 8.55 -4.83
C PHE A 16 -11.11 8.59 -5.52
N ARG A 17 -11.21 9.43 -6.55
CA ARG A 17 -12.37 9.43 -7.46
C ARG A 17 -12.14 8.37 -8.52
N VAL A 18 -12.68 7.19 -8.28
CA VAL A 18 -12.49 6.02 -9.14
C VAL A 18 -13.61 5.94 -10.17
N ALA A 19 -13.22 5.97 -11.45
CA ALA A 19 -14.18 5.81 -12.55
C ALA A 19 -14.45 4.33 -12.83
N GLU A 20 -13.41 3.51 -12.80
CA GLU A 20 -13.52 2.07 -13.03
C GLU A 20 -12.45 1.35 -12.22
N GLU A 21 -12.74 0.12 -11.83
CA GLU A 21 -11.75 -0.76 -11.24
C GLU A 21 -11.78 -2.11 -11.93
N PHE A 22 -10.63 -2.75 -12.01
CA PHE A 22 -10.54 -4.11 -12.54
C PHE A 22 -9.34 -4.80 -11.90
N ALA A 23 -9.39 -6.12 -11.92
CA ALA A 23 -8.35 -6.96 -11.34
C ALA A 23 -7.83 -7.92 -12.40
N GLU A 24 -6.55 -8.25 -12.31
CA GLU A 24 -5.90 -9.16 -13.22
C GLU A 24 -5.03 -10.13 -12.43
N GLN A 25 -5.11 -11.41 -12.75
CA GLN A 25 -4.27 -12.43 -12.14
C GLN A 25 -2.93 -12.46 -12.86
N SER A 26 -1.84 -12.31 -12.09
CA SER A 26 -0.48 -12.39 -12.61
C SER A 26 0.28 -13.51 -11.92
N LYS A 27 1.52 -13.75 -12.37
CA LYS A 27 2.40 -14.74 -11.74
C LYS A 27 2.78 -14.34 -10.32
N GLU A 28 2.86 -13.05 -10.07
CA GLU A 28 3.18 -12.50 -8.74
C GLU A 28 1.95 -12.37 -7.84
N GLY A 29 0.76 -12.70 -8.35
CA GLY A 29 -0.48 -12.62 -7.61
C GLY A 29 -1.52 -11.75 -8.29
N LEU A 30 -2.51 -11.33 -7.54
CA LEU A 30 -3.62 -10.52 -8.04
C LEU A 30 -3.25 -9.05 -8.05
N LEU A 31 -3.37 -8.41 -9.22
CA LEU A 31 -3.12 -6.98 -9.38
C LEU A 31 -4.44 -6.25 -9.50
N TYR A 32 -4.58 -5.14 -8.79
CA TYR A 32 -5.75 -4.27 -8.90
C TYR A 32 -5.38 -2.99 -9.62
N PHE A 33 -6.25 -2.58 -10.53
CA PHE A 33 -6.10 -1.36 -11.31
C PHE A 33 -7.30 -0.46 -11.08
N PHE A 34 -7.04 0.83 -10.91
CA PHE A 34 -8.09 1.82 -10.72
C PHE A 34 -7.90 2.93 -11.73
N LEU A 35 -8.94 3.17 -12.53
CA LEU A 35 -8.95 4.32 -13.43
C LEU A 35 -9.49 5.51 -12.65
N LEU A 36 -8.67 6.52 -12.46
CA LEU A 36 -9.01 7.66 -11.61
C LEU A 36 -9.41 8.89 -12.42
N GLN A 37 -10.29 9.69 -11.84
CA GLN A 37 -10.68 11.00 -12.37
C GLN A 37 -9.91 12.09 -11.65
N GLU A 38 -8.59 11.94 -11.55
CA GLU A 38 -7.70 12.85 -10.86
C GLU A 38 -6.40 13.00 -11.63
N GLU A 39 -5.73 14.14 -11.43
CA GLU A 39 -4.41 14.36 -12.02
C GLU A 39 -3.40 13.42 -11.37
N GLY A 40 -2.42 12.98 -12.17
CA GLY A 40 -1.42 12.01 -11.71
C GLY A 40 -0.61 12.46 -10.50
N GLY A 41 -0.18 13.72 -10.47
CA GLY A 41 0.58 14.26 -9.33
C GLY A 41 -0.22 14.28 -8.06
N GLU A 42 -1.48 14.70 -8.12
CA GLU A 42 -2.39 14.69 -6.97
C GLU A 42 -2.69 13.26 -6.52
N ALA A 43 -2.94 12.36 -7.48
CA ALA A 43 -3.18 10.96 -7.17
C ALA A 43 -1.97 10.34 -6.47
N LYS A 44 -0.76 10.62 -6.93
CA LYS A 44 0.46 10.11 -6.28
C LYS A 44 0.61 10.66 -4.87
N ARG A 45 0.29 11.94 -4.67
CA ARG A 45 0.33 12.55 -3.33
C ARG A 45 -0.60 11.84 -2.36
N LYS A 46 -1.82 11.57 -2.79
CA LYS A 46 -2.79 10.80 -2.01
C LYS A 46 -2.33 9.37 -1.75
N ALA A 47 -1.72 8.74 -2.75
CA ALA A 47 -1.21 7.39 -2.62
C ALA A 47 -0.09 7.31 -1.57
N VAL A 48 0.85 8.25 -1.60
CA VAL A 48 1.91 8.33 -0.60
C VAL A 48 1.33 8.54 0.79
N LEU A 49 0.36 9.45 0.90
CA LEU A 49 -0.29 9.71 2.19
C LEU A 49 -0.98 8.46 2.72
N LEU A 50 -1.66 7.72 1.87
CA LEU A 50 -2.31 6.47 2.26
C LEU A 50 -1.29 5.42 2.73
N GLU A 51 -0.19 5.28 2.00
CA GLU A 51 0.88 4.37 2.38
C GLU A 51 1.52 4.73 3.73
N GLU A 52 1.61 6.02 4.02
CA GLU A 52 2.24 6.51 5.25
C GLU A 52 1.29 6.53 6.46
N THR A 53 0.02 6.75 6.24
CA THR A 53 -0.93 6.97 7.35
C THR A 53 -1.82 5.78 7.67
N HIS A 54 -2.14 4.94 6.69
CA HIS A 54 -2.96 3.77 6.97
C HIS A 54 -2.12 2.70 7.68
N PRO A 55 -2.66 2.04 8.71
CA PRO A 55 -1.90 1.01 9.44
C PRO A 55 -1.35 -0.12 8.57
N LEU A 56 -2.05 -0.47 7.48
CA LEU A 56 -1.58 -1.48 6.53
C LEU A 56 -0.93 -0.87 5.28
N GLY A 57 -0.80 0.45 5.24
CA GLY A 57 -0.29 1.16 4.06
C GLY A 57 1.14 0.78 3.69
N ARG A 58 1.96 0.43 4.67
CA ARG A 58 3.34 0.03 4.42
C ARG A 58 3.44 -1.31 3.69
N LEU A 59 2.38 -2.10 3.72
CA LEU A 59 2.33 -3.39 3.01
C LEU A 59 1.93 -3.24 1.55
N ALA A 60 1.55 -2.03 1.14
CA ALA A 60 1.10 -1.75 -0.21
C ALA A 60 2.15 -0.96 -0.99
N ASP A 61 2.13 -1.12 -2.30
CA ASP A 61 2.91 -0.32 -3.22
C ASP A 61 1.94 0.24 -4.26
N LEU A 62 1.66 1.53 -4.16
CA LEU A 62 0.67 2.19 -4.99
C LEU A 62 1.37 2.96 -6.12
N ASP A 63 1.39 2.36 -7.29
CA ASP A 63 1.97 2.99 -8.48
C ASP A 63 0.92 3.85 -9.18
N VAL A 64 1.31 5.07 -9.56
CA VAL A 64 0.43 5.99 -10.26
C VAL A 64 1.03 6.30 -11.62
N ARG A 65 0.21 6.16 -12.66
CA ARG A 65 0.58 6.48 -14.04
C ARG A 65 -0.43 7.45 -14.64
N ASP A 66 0.07 8.42 -15.39
CA ASP A 66 -0.77 9.36 -16.10
C ASP A 66 -0.11 9.69 -17.44
N ARG A 67 -0.80 9.40 -18.54
CA ARG A 67 -0.32 9.66 -19.90
C ARG A 67 1.06 9.08 -20.18
N GLY A 68 1.30 7.86 -19.70
CA GLY A 68 2.57 7.18 -19.93
C GLY A 68 3.68 7.55 -18.95
N ARG A 69 3.44 8.53 -18.09
CA ARG A 69 4.41 8.93 -17.07
C ARG A 69 4.13 8.17 -15.78
N ILE A 70 5.20 7.63 -15.18
CA ILE A 70 5.12 7.00 -13.87
C ILE A 70 5.57 8.03 -12.82
N TYR A 71 4.70 8.31 -11.87
CA TYR A 71 5.01 9.26 -10.80
C TYR A 71 5.72 8.55 -9.65
N SER A 72 6.78 9.18 -9.14
CA SER A 72 7.54 8.65 -8.02
C SER A 72 7.45 9.58 -6.81
N ARG A 73 7.87 9.08 -5.66
CA ARG A 73 7.96 9.92 -4.46
C ARG A 73 8.92 11.08 -4.66
N ARG A 74 9.98 10.84 -5.42
CA ARG A 74 10.96 11.89 -5.75
C ARG A 74 10.31 13.05 -6.50
N ASP A 75 9.38 12.77 -7.39
CA ASP A 75 8.66 13.80 -8.16
C ASP A 75 7.89 14.76 -7.25
N LEU A 76 7.48 14.29 -6.07
CA LEU A 76 6.75 15.09 -5.10
C LEU A 76 7.63 15.67 -4.00
N GLY A 77 8.94 15.45 -4.07
CA GLY A 77 9.85 15.85 -3.00
C GLY A 77 9.71 15.01 -1.73
N CYS A 78 9.10 13.85 -1.82
CA CYS A 78 8.94 12.94 -0.70
C CYS A 78 10.17 12.04 -0.57
N PRO A 79 10.55 11.65 0.67
CA PRO A 79 11.67 10.72 0.85
C PRO A 79 11.31 9.33 0.32
N GLU A 80 12.34 8.59 -0.09
CA GLU A 80 12.18 7.21 -0.51
C GLU A 80 11.68 6.35 0.66
N ARG A 81 11.02 5.24 0.34
CA ARG A 81 10.50 4.34 1.36
C ARG A 81 11.62 3.74 2.19
N SER A 82 11.42 3.70 3.50
CA SER A 82 12.32 3.00 4.40
C SER A 82 11.95 1.53 4.47
N CYS A 83 12.92 0.70 4.88
CA CYS A 83 12.68 -0.72 5.08
C CYS A 83 11.64 -0.95 6.18
N TYR A 84 10.87 -2.04 6.07
CA TYR A 84 9.88 -2.41 7.09
C TYR A 84 10.51 -2.74 8.44
N LEU A 85 11.71 -3.31 8.42
CA LEU A 85 12.34 -3.92 9.59
C LEU A 85 13.46 -3.07 10.19
N CYS A 86 13.97 -2.08 9.45
CA CYS A 86 15.04 -1.21 9.93
C CYS A 86 14.88 0.19 9.34
N LYS A 87 15.83 1.10 9.63
CA LYS A 87 15.75 2.49 9.18
C LYS A 87 16.43 2.74 7.84
N GLU A 88 17.04 1.71 7.26
CA GLU A 88 17.69 1.82 5.97
C GLU A 88 16.67 2.02 4.85
N LYS A 89 17.13 2.50 3.70
CA LYS A 89 16.26 2.59 2.54
C LYS A 89 15.82 1.18 2.11
N ALA A 90 14.54 1.02 1.79
CA ALA A 90 13.98 -0.28 1.41
C ALA A 90 14.76 -0.91 0.26
N VAL A 91 15.17 -0.12 -0.73
CA VAL A 91 15.91 -0.63 -1.90
C VAL A 91 17.23 -1.28 -1.50
N TYR A 92 17.92 -0.76 -0.50
CA TYR A 92 19.16 -1.37 -0.04
C TYR A 92 18.94 -2.72 0.61
N CYS A 93 17.92 -2.83 1.44
CA CYS A 93 17.59 -4.10 2.10
C CYS A 93 17.15 -5.16 1.11
N VAL A 94 16.40 -4.78 0.08
CA VAL A 94 15.98 -5.70 -0.98
C VAL A 94 17.18 -6.19 -1.79
N ARG A 95 18.05 -5.27 -2.23
CA ARG A 95 19.22 -5.61 -3.04
C ARG A 95 20.26 -6.43 -2.28
N SER A 96 20.50 -6.09 -1.02
CA SER A 96 21.49 -6.76 -0.20
C SER A 96 20.95 -8.02 0.48
N MET A 97 19.64 -8.26 0.38
CA MET A 97 18.98 -9.38 1.05
C MET A 97 19.28 -9.39 2.55
N LYS A 98 19.32 -8.18 3.16
CA LYS A 98 19.66 -7.98 4.55
C LYS A 98 18.74 -8.74 5.50
N HIS A 99 17.47 -8.83 5.14
CA HIS A 99 16.45 -9.51 5.95
C HIS A 99 16.01 -10.79 5.25
N THR A 100 15.70 -11.81 6.04
CA THR A 100 15.19 -13.06 5.51
C THR A 100 13.73 -12.92 5.12
N MET A 101 13.25 -13.77 4.25
CA MET A 101 11.84 -13.82 3.88
C MET A 101 10.98 -14.10 5.11
N GLU A 102 11.46 -14.94 6.03
CA GLU A 102 10.75 -15.25 7.27
C GLU A 102 10.56 -14.01 8.13
N GLU A 103 11.58 -13.16 8.26
CA GLU A 103 11.48 -11.91 9.00
C GLU A 103 10.42 -10.99 8.41
N VAL A 104 10.38 -10.88 7.08
CA VAL A 104 9.40 -10.05 6.39
C VAL A 104 7.98 -10.59 6.60
N ILE A 105 7.80 -11.89 6.47
CA ILE A 105 6.50 -12.53 6.67
C ILE A 105 6.00 -12.33 8.10
N LEU A 106 6.86 -12.50 9.09
CA LEU A 106 6.50 -12.28 10.49
C LEU A 106 6.08 -10.83 10.73
N TYR A 107 6.76 -9.88 10.13
CA TYR A 107 6.39 -8.47 10.22
C TYR A 107 4.98 -8.25 9.65
N PHE A 108 4.70 -8.79 8.46
CA PHE A 108 3.39 -8.64 7.82
C PHE A 108 2.28 -9.25 8.68
N GLU A 109 2.50 -10.44 9.18
CA GLU A 109 1.52 -11.12 10.03
C GLU A 109 1.22 -10.32 11.30
N LYS A 110 2.25 -9.75 11.91
CA LYS A 110 2.10 -8.90 13.09
C LYS A 110 1.26 -7.67 12.78
N GLN A 111 1.55 -6.99 11.67
CA GLN A 111 0.81 -5.79 11.27
C GLN A 111 -0.67 -6.10 11.01
N VAL A 112 -0.95 -7.20 10.35
CA VAL A 112 -2.32 -7.62 10.06
C VAL A 112 -3.07 -7.94 11.36
N LYS A 113 -2.44 -8.67 12.28
CA LYS A 113 -3.07 -9.00 13.57
C LYS A 113 -3.38 -7.76 14.39
N GLU A 114 -2.43 -6.82 14.47
CA GLU A 114 -2.64 -5.58 15.21
C GLU A 114 -3.78 -4.76 14.63
N TYR A 115 -3.86 -4.69 13.32
CA TYR A 115 -4.93 -3.97 12.64
C TYR A 115 -6.30 -4.63 12.89
N GLN A 116 -6.37 -5.95 12.81
CA GLN A 116 -7.61 -6.68 13.08
C GLN A 116 -8.10 -6.46 14.51
N LEU A 117 -7.20 -6.41 15.47
CA LEU A 117 -7.55 -6.11 16.86
C LEU A 117 -8.11 -4.70 17.01
N LEU A 118 -7.50 -3.73 16.34
CA LEU A 118 -8.01 -2.35 16.36
C LEU A 118 -9.40 -2.26 15.73
N GLU A 119 -9.65 -2.96 14.65
CA GLU A 119 -10.98 -2.99 14.04
C GLU A 119 -12.02 -3.58 14.98
N CYS A 120 -11.68 -4.64 15.69
CA CYS A 120 -12.59 -5.25 16.65
C CYS A 120 -12.93 -4.30 17.80
N GLU A 121 -11.96 -3.52 18.28
CA GLU A 121 -12.17 -2.55 19.34
C GLU A 121 -13.04 -1.38 18.88
N ASN A 122 -12.91 -0.98 17.62
CA ASN A 122 -13.61 0.17 17.07
C ASN A 122 -14.96 -0.16 16.44
N THR A 123 -15.25 -1.44 16.24
CA THR A 123 -16.52 -1.86 15.66
C THR A 123 -17.56 -1.96 16.76
N PRO A 124 -18.74 -1.28 16.62
CA PRO A 124 -19.82 -1.43 17.60
C PRO A 124 -20.23 -2.89 17.66
N GLN A 125 -20.31 -3.41 18.88
CA GLN A 125 -20.77 -4.78 19.06
C GLN A 125 -22.26 -4.85 18.67
N ARG A 126 -22.56 -5.73 17.73
CA ARG A 126 -23.95 -6.00 17.39
C ARG A 126 -24.51 -6.92 18.47
N GLN A 127 -25.53 -6.43 19.11
CA GLN A 127 -26.29 -7.25 20.01
C GLN A 127 -27.30 -8.08 19.23
#